data_8534b98151ba2cb963bd109ec59f6ac3
#
_entry.id   8534b98151ba2cb963bd109ec59f6ac3
#
_cell.length_a   1.000
_cell.length_b   1.000
_cell.length_c   1.000
_cell.angle_alpha   90.00
_cell.angle_beta   90.00
_cell.angle_gamma   90.00
#
_symmetry.space_group_name_H-M   'P 1'
#
loop_
_entity.id
_entity.type
_entity.pdbx_description
1 polymer ?
#
loop_
_entity_poly.entity_id
_entity_poly.type
_entity_poly.pdbx_seq_one_letter_code
_entity_poly.pdbx_strand_id
1 'polypeptide(L)'
;MAMAHSVAGDEILKNTFANNAFENFEIAAYKSLLALCRAAGVESARAPLETSLREEERMAEWIANNVEKITLEYVNHEQRKAA
;
A
#
# COMPACT_ATOMS: atom_id res chain seq x y z
N MET A 1 13.96 26.80 -2.01
CA MET A 1 14.42 26.12 -3.21
C MET A 1 13.33 25.29 -3.83
N ALA A 2 13.00 25.60 -5.07
CA ALA A 2 11.91 24.96 -5.80
C ALA A 2 12.11 23.45 -5.93
N MET A 3 13.34 23.00 -6.08
CA MET A 3 13.67 21.58 -6.21
C MET A 3 13.35 20.78 -4.97
N ALA A 4 13.62 21.34 -3.78
CA ALA A 4 13.35 20.66 -2.51
C ALA A 4 11.84 20.47 -2.28
N HIS A 5 11.04 21.47 -2.65
CA HIS A 5 9.58 21.39 -2.53
C HIS A 5 8.99 20.40 -3.53
N SER A 6 9.51 20.37 -4.75
CA SER A 6 9.10 19.42 -5.77
C SER A 6 9.40 17.98 -5.35
N VAL A 7 10.58 17.75 -4.76
CA VAL A 7 10.97 16.43 -4.25
C VAL A 7 10.06 15.99 -3.11
N ALA A 8 9.71 16.89 -2.19
CA ALA A 8 8.82 16.56 -1.08
C ALA A 8 7.41 16.17 -1.54
N GLY A 9 6.86 16.89 -2.53
CA GLY A 9 5.55 16.55 -3.10
C GLY A 9 5.57 15.24 -3.86
N ASP A 10 6.63 15.00 -4.62
CA ASP A 10 6.85 13.77 -5.36
C ASP A 10 6.99 12.56 -4.42
N GLU A 11 7.58 12.77 -3.24
CA GLU A 11 7.73 11.72 -2.24
C GLU A 11 6.39 11.16 -1.76
N ILE A 12 5.35 11.98 -1.64
CA ILE A 12 4.03 11.50 -1.23
C ILE A 12 3.50 10.47 -2.23
N LEU A 13 3.64 10.74 -3.52
CA LEU A 13 3.24 9.80 -4.56
C LEU A 13 4.12 8.56 -4.56
N LYS A 14 5.42 8.73 -4.46
CA LYS A 14 6.38 7.63 -4.42
C LYS A 14 6.12 6.72 -3.22
N ASN A 15 5.86 7.30 -2.04
CA ASN A 15 5.55 6.54 -0.84
C ASN A 15 4.23 5.79 -0.99
N THR A 16 3.23 6.39 -1.64
CA THR A 16 1.95 5.73 -1.91
C THR A 16 2.17 4.51 -2.80
N PHE A 17 2.95 4.65 -3.86
CA PHE A 17 3.27 3.54 -4.76
C PHE A 17 4.09 2.45 -4.06
N ALA A 18 5.07 2.84 -3.25
CA ALA A 18 5.90 1.91 -2.50
C ALA A 18 5.06 1.13 -1.47
N ASN A 19 4.16 1.81 -0.77
CA ASN A 19 3.25 1.17 0.16
C ASN A 19 2.34 0.19 -0.54
N ASN A 20 1.83 0.55 -1.71
CA ASN A 20 0.99 -0.34 -2.50
C ASN A 20 1.75 -1.61 -2.91
N ALA A 21 2.99 -1.46 -3.36
CA ALA A 21 3.84 -2.59 -3.73
C ALA A 21 4.11 -3.48 -2.52
N PHE A 22 4.41 -2.88 -1.36
CA PHE A 22 4.67 -3.60 -0.12
C PHE A 22 3.43 -4.37 0.34
N GLU A 23 2.25 -3.74 0.32
CA GLU A 23 1.00 -4.38 0.70
C GLU A 23 0.70 -5.59 -0.20
N ASN A 24 0.93 -5.46 -1.49
CA ASN A 24 0.72 -6.57 -2.42
C ASN A 24 1.72 -7.71 -2.19
N PHE A 25 2.95 -7.38 -1.84
CA PHE A 25 3.95 -8.38 -1.43
C PHE A 25 3.47 -9.13 -0.18
N GLU A 26 3.00 -8.41 0.83
CA GLU A 26 2.51 -9.00 2.08
C GLU A 26 1.30 -9.89 1.83
N ILE A 27 0.38 -9.47 0.98
CA ILE A 27 -0.79 -10.28 0.60
C ILE A 27 -0.35 -11.61 0.01
N ALA A 28 0.58 -11.59 -0.93
CA ALA A 28 1.10 -12.80 -1.53
C ALA A 28 1.82 -13.69 -0.51
N ALA A 29 2.59 -13.08 0.39
CA ALA A 29 3.30 -13.80 1.44
C ALA A 29 2.34 -14.50 2.40
N TYR A 30 1.28 -13.81 2.84
CA TYR A 30 0.28 -14.42 3.73
C TYR A 30 -0.50 -15.54 3.05
N LYS A 31 -0.85 -15.39 1.77
CA LYS A 31 -1.50 -16.47 1.01
C LYS A 31 -0.60 -17.68 0.90
N SER A 32 0.69 -17.46 0.69
CA SER A 32 1.68 -18.54 0.63
C SER A 32 1.80 -19.26 1.98
N LEU A 33 1.89 -18.50 3.07
CA LEU A 33 1.95 -19.06 4.41
C LEU A 33 0.71 -19.87 4.76
N LEU A 34 -0.48 -19.38 4.38
CA LEU A 34 -1.74 -20.11 4.60
C LEU A 34 -1.75 -21.43 3.82
N ALA A 35 -1.24 -21.43 2.59
CA ALA A 35 -1.12 -22.65 1.80
C ALA A 35 -0.18 -23.64 2.46
N LEU A 36 0.96 -23.17 3.01
CA LEU A 36 1.90 -24.00 3.74
C LEU A 36 1.28 -24.59 5.01
N CYS A 37 0.54 -23.78 5.76
CA CYS A 37 -0.18 -24.26 6.95
C CYS A 37 -1.15 -25.38 6.60
N ARG A 38 -1.87 -25.23 5.50
CA ARG A 38 -2.81 -26.26 5.04
C ARG A 38 -2.07 -27.53 4.66
N ALA A 39 -0.98 -27.41 3.91
CA ALA A 39 -0.19 -28.54 3.48
C ALA A 39 0.46 -29.29 4.64
N ALA A 40 0.89 -28.56 5.68
CA ALA A 40 1.52 -29.12 6.87
C ALA A 40 0.54 -29.55 7.95
N GLY A 41 -0.75 -29.24 7.81
CA GLY A 41 -1.77 -29.54 8.80
C GLY A 41 -1.65 -28.70 10.08
N VAL A 42 -1.09 -27.48 9.97
CA VAL A 42 -0.93 -26.57 11.12
C VAL A 42 -2.12 -25.62 11.19
N GLU A 43 -3.06 -25.92 12.05
CA GLU A 43 -4.29 -25.12 12.19
C GLU A 43 -4.11 -23.91 13.12
N SER A 44 -3.23 -23.99 14.11
CA SER A 44 -3.07 -22.94 15.13
C SER A 44 -2.61 -21.59 14.57
N ALA A 45 -1.87 -21.60 13.47
CA ALA A 45 -1.37 -20.37 12.84
C ALA A 45 -2.36 -19.76 11.83
N ARG A 46 -3.39 -20.48 11.48
CA ARG A 46 -4.30 -20.09 10.40
C ARG A 46 -5.08 -18.81 10.70
N ALA A 47 -5.74 -18.73 11.85
CA ALA A 47 -6.59 -17.60 12.18
C ALA A 47 -5.81 -16.28 12.25
N PRO A 48 -4.65 -16.18 12.92
CA PRO A 48 -3.85 -14.95 12.91
C PRO A 48 -3.40 -14.55 11.50
N LEU A 49 -3.01 -15.52 10.66
CA LEU A 49 -2.59 -15.24 9.29
C LEU A 49 -3.74 -14.73 8.44
N GLU A 50 -4.93 -15.30 8.59
CA GLU A 50 -6.12 -14.83 7.87
C GLU A 50 -6.50 -13.41 8.29
N THR A 51 -6.39 -13.09 9.57
CA THR A 51 -6.65 -11.73 10.07
C THR A 51 -5.67 -10.75 9.46
N SER A 52 -4.39 -11.06 9.46
CA SER A 52 -3.35 -10.22 8.87
C SER A 52 -3.56 -10.04 7.37
N LEU A 53 -3.93 -11.11 6.66
CA LEU A 53 -4.23 -11.05 5.24
C LEU A 53 -5.37 -10.07 4.95
N ARG A 54 -6.45 -10.13 5.72
CA ARG A 54 -7.58 -9.22 5.53
C ARG A 54 -7.21 -7.78 5.79
N GLU A 55 -6.37 -7.52 6.77
CA GLU A 55 -5.88 -6.17 7.05
C GLU A 55 -5.07 -5.62 5.87
N GLU A 56 -4.17 -6.43 5.31
CA GLU A 56 -3.38 -6.04 4.14
C GLU A 56 -4.26 -5.81 2.91
N GLU A 57 -5.25 -6.68 2.70
CA GLU A 57 -6.19 -6.52 1.60
C GLU A 57 -7.00 -5.22 1.71
N ARG A 58 -7.40 -4.85 2.91
CA ARG A 58 -8.11 -3.57 3.15
C ARG A 58 -7.21 -2.38 2.88
N MET A 59 -5.95 -2.45 3.27
CA MET A 59 -4.98 -1.40 3.00
C MET A 59 -4.74 -1.24 1.50
N ALA A 60 -4.55 -2.35 0.79
CA ALA A 60 -4.36 -2.33 -0.65
C ALA A 60 -5.59 -1.75 -1.36
N GLU A 61 -6.78 -2.13 -0.94
CA GLU A 61 -8.04 -1.60 -1.48
C GLU A 61 -8.16 -0.10 -1.23
N TRP A 62 -7.82 0.35 -0.03
CA TRP A 62 -7.84 1.78 0.30
C TRP A 62 -6.91 2.56 -0.63
N ILE A 63 -5.70 2.08 -0.84
CA ILE A 63 -4.74 2.72 -1.75
C ILE A 63 -5.28 2.75 -3.17
N ALA A 64 -5.81 1.62 -3.66
CA ALA A 64 -6.37 1.54 -5.00
C ALA A 64 -7.52 2.54 -5.21
N ASN A 65 -8.35 2.72 -4.18
CA ASN A 65 -9.49 3.63 -4.25
C ASN A 65 -9.10 5.10 -4.07
N ASN A 66 -7.90 5.39 -3.60
CA ASN A 66 -7.48 6.76 -3.27
C ASN A 66 -6.29 7.26 -4.09
N VAL A 67 -5.69 6.41 -4.92
CA VAL A 67 -4.49 6.80 -5.68
C VAL A 67 -4.77 7.97 -6.63
N GLU A 68 -5.92 7.96 -7.28
CA GLU A 68 -6.31 9.06 -8.18
C GLU A 68 -6.48 10.36 -7.41
N LYS A 69 -7.19 10.30 -6.30
CA LYS A 69 -7.41 11.47 -5.43
C LYS A 69 -6.09 12.04 -4.93
N ILE A 70 -5.18 11.19 -4.45
CA ILE A 70 -3.88 11.61 -3.96
C ILE A 70 -3.08 12.28 -5.09
N THR A 71 -3.13 11.72 -6.28
CA THR A 71 -2.44 12.27 -7.45
C THR A 71 -2.99 13.64 -7.82
N LEU A 72 -4.31 13.79 -7.83
CA LEU A 72 -4.94 15.08 -8.14
C LEU A 72 -4.68 16.13 -7.07
N GLU A 73 -4.63 15.74 -5.82
CA GLU A 73 -4.25 16.64 -4.73
C GLU A 73 -2.82 17.14 -4.90
N TYR A 74 -1.90 16.27 -5.31
CA TYR A 74 -0.53 16.65 -5.62
C TYR A 74 -0.48 17.65 -6.77
N VAL A 75 -1.20 17.37 -7.86
CA VAL A 75 -1.25 18.27 -9.03
C VAL A 75 -1.79 19.64 -8.63
N ASN A 76 -2.88 19.67 -7.88
CA ASN A 76 -3.48 20.92 -7.41
C ASN A 76 -2.54 21.71 -6.52
N HIS A 77 -1.83 21.02 -5.64
CA HIS A 77 -0.85 21.64 -4.76
C HIS A 77 0.30 22.28 -5.57
N GLU A 78 0.82 21.60 -6.57
CA GLU A 78 1.88 22.11 -7.42
C GLU A 78 1.40 23.29 -8.28
N GLN A 79 0.17 23.24 -8.76
CA GLN A 79 -0.41 24.36 -9.52
C GLN A 79 -0.58 25.60 -8.66
N ARG A 80 -0.99 25.46 -7.40
CA ARG A 80 -1.09 26.58 -6.46
C ARG A 80 0.27 27.21 -6.19
N LYS A 81 1.32 26.40 -6.09
CA LYS A 81 2.67 26.88 -5.90
C LYS A 81 3.16 27.69 -7.11
N ALA A 82 2.78 27.25 -8.30
CA ALA A 82 3.18 27.90 -9.55
C ALA A 82 2.44 29.23 -9.76
N ALA A 83 1.27 29.39 -9.18
CA ALA A 83 0.52 30.64 -9.23
C ALA A 83 1.02 31.61 -8.17
#